data_d0b1977231a1877a7500227e248e0ed3
#
_entry.id   d0b1977231a1877a7500227e248e0ed3
#
_cell.length_a   1.000
_cell.length_b   1.000
_cell.length_c   1.000
_cell.angle_alpha   90.00
_cell.angle_beta   90.00
_cell.angle_gamma   90.00
#
_symmetry.space_group_name_H-M   'P 1'
#
loop_
_entity.id
_entity.type
_entity.pdbx_description
1 polymer ?
#
loop_
_entity_poly.entity_id
_entity_poly.type
_entity_poly.pdbx_seq_one_letter_code
_entity_poly.pdbx_strand_id
1 'polypeptide(L)'
;MIDQDKDTNYLEHLSVLRKSIIKFLIFLGITFVVAAFFSKDIFNFISDPLISALPKGSSLIATEVASPFLTPLKFAFYLALFVSIPFLIYQLIKFASPGLYFEEKIYFFPLVLGSILLFYLGITFAYFIILPIVFSFFSASTPENVMMMTDINLLLSFVIKMFFAFGLAFEMPIIIILLLVSNAVTVSKLISARPYVFLGCFVVGMLLTPPDVISQSLLAIPAWLLYELGIIVGRMLTRNKPVSYTHLRAHETPIN
;
A
#
# COMPACT_ATOMS: atom_id res chain seq x y z
N MET A 1 -13.08 38.82 14.86
CA MET A 1 -13.45 38.60 13.45
C MET A 1 -12.48 37.69 12.68
N ILE A 2 -11.26 37.45 13.17
CA ILE A 2 -10.22 36.61 12.51
C ILE A 2 -10.38 35.10 12.83
N ASP A 3 -11.08 34.73 13.91
CA ASP A 3 -11.25 33.31 14.31
C ASP A 3 -12.39 32.58 13.55
N GLN A 4 -13.43 33.29 13.14
CA GLN A 4 -14.58 32.68 12.43
C GLN A 4 -14.21 32.19 11.01
N ASP A 5 -13.27 32.83 10.32
CA ASP A 5 -12.83 32.45 8.98
C ASP A 5 -11.97 31.16 8.98
N LYS A 6 -11.24 30.88 10.06
CA LYS A 6 -10.48 29.64 10.21
C LYS A 6 -11.41 28.46 10.49
N ASP A 7 -12.40 28.63 11.36
CA ASP A 7 -13.33 27.55 11.73
C ASP A 7 -14.22 27.14 10.55
N THR A 8 -14.64 28.09 9.71
CA THR A 8 -15.41 27.78 8.49
C THR A 8 -14.59 26.96 7.49
N ASN A 9 -13.31 27.25 7.35
CA ASN A 9 -12.40 26.55 6.43
C ASN A 9 -12.13 25.10 6.89
N TYR A 10 -11.99 24.85 8.21
CA TYR A 10 -11.85 23.49 8.77
C TYR A 10 -13.14 22.66 8.59
N LEU A 11 -14.30 23.26 8.85
CA LEU A 11 -15.60 22.57 8.71
C LEU A 11 -15.89 22.22 7.24
N GLU A 12 -15.55 23.08 6.31
CA GLU A 12 -15.68 22.84 4.89
C GLU A 12 -14.76 21.68 4.45
N HIS A 13 -13.52 21.67 4.91
CA HIS A 13 -12.55 20.60 4.63
C HIS A 13 -13.04 19.24 5.16
N LEU A 14 -13.55 19.19 6.40
CA LEU A 14 -14.15 17.99 6.98
C LEU A 14 -15.39 17.53 6.19
N SER A 15 -16.18 18.45 5.67
CA SER A 15 -17.37 18.12 4.85
C SER A 15 -16.98 17.44 3.53
N VAL A 16 -15.89 17.88 2.90
CA VAL A 16 -15.36 17.28 1.68
C VAL A 16 -14.84 15.87 1.96
N LEU A 17 -14.09 15.67 3.06
CA LEU A 17 -13.60 14.37 3.48
C LEU A 17 -14.75 13.39 3.73
N ARG A 18 -15.79 13.81 4.47
CA ARG A 18 -16.99 12.99 4.72
C ARG A 18 -17.66 12.55 3.42
N LYS A 19 -17.84 13.48 2.47
CA LYS A 19 -18.42 13.16 1.16
C LYS A 19 -17.58 12.15 0.38
N SER A 20 -16.26 12.26 0.44
CA SER A 20 -15.32 11.33 -0.21
C SER A 20 -15.40 9.93 0.40
N ILE A 21 -15.45 9.83 1.73
CA ILE A 21 -15.59 8.55 2.43
C ILE A 21 -16.94 7.89 2.08
N ILE A 22 -18.05 8.64 2.07
CA ILE A 22 -19.37 8.10 1.71
C ILE A 22 -19.36 7.54 0.28
N LYS A 23 -18.78 8.27 -0.68
CA LYS A 23 -18.66 7.78 -2.07
C LYS A 23 -17.83 6.50 -2.16
N PHE A 24 -16.72 6.43 -1.41
CA PHE A 24 -15.90 5.23 -1.34
C PHE A 24 -16.69 4.04 -0.76
N LEU A 25 -17.42 4.22 0.33
CA LEU A 25 -18.21 3.16 0.95
C LEU A 25 -19.34 2.66 0.03
N ILE A 26 -19.99 3.55 -0.71
CA ILE A 26 -21.00 3.18 -1.70
C ILE A 26 -20.36 2.36 -2.82
N PHE A 27 -19.21 2.80 -3.35
CA PHE A 27 -18.49 2.08 -4.40
C PHE A 27 -18.01 0.71 -3.91
N LEU A 28 -17.45 0.64 -2.70
CA LEU A 28 -17.06 -0.62 -2.05
C LEU A 28 -18.25 -1.57 -1.87
N GLY A 29 -19.41 -1.05 -1.43
CA GLY A 29 -20.62 -1.86 -1.26
C GLY A 29 -21.11 -2.47 -2.58
N ILE A 30 -21.15 -1.68 -3.65
CA ILE A 30 -21.53 -2.16 -4.98
C ILE A 30 -20.55 -3.22 -5.48
N THR A 31 -19.26 -2.96 -5.38
CA THR A 31 -18.19 -3.89 -5.80
C THR A 31 -18.24 -5.19 -4.99
N PHE A 32 -18.51 -5.10 -3.69
CA PHE A 32 -18.65 -6.27 -2.82
C PHE A 32 -19.86 -7.12 -3.21
N VAL A 33 -21.01 -6.52 -3.46
CA VAL A 33 -22.20 -7.28 -3.91
C VAL A 33 -21.89 -8.04 -5.19
N VAL A 34 -21.25 -7.39 -6.17
CA VAL A 34 -20.83 -8.07 -7.42
C VAL A 34 -19.85 -9.20 -7.15
N ALA A 35 -18.78 -8.94 -6.34
CA ALA A 35 -17.77 -9.95 -6.02
C ALA A 35 -18.34 -11.13 -5.22
N ALA A 36 -19.36 -10.92 -4.39
CA ALA A 36 -19.99 -11.97 -3.60
C ALA A 36 -20.65 -13.06 -4.47
N PHE A 37 -21.20 -12.70 -5.64
CA PHE A 37 -21.75 -13.68 -6.59
C PHE A 37 -20.66 -14.62 -7.14
N PHE A 38 -19.41 -14.16 -7.25
CA PHE A 38 -18.25 -14.91 -7.75
C PHE A 38 -17.33 -15.41 -6.63
N SER A 39 -17.80 -15.43 -5.38
CA SER A 39 -16.96 -15.70 -4.21
C SER A 39 -16.23 -17.04 -4.27
N LYS A 40 -16.86 -18.10 -4.81
CA LYS A 40 -16.25 -19.42 -4.97
C LYS A 40 -15.16 -19.44 -6.03
N ASP A 41 -15.39 -18.76 -7.16
CA ASP A 41 -14.41 -18.68 -8.27
C ASP A 41 -13.19 -17.86 -7.84
N ILE A 42 -13.41 -16.77 -7.11
CA ILE A 42 -12.37 -15.95 -6.51
C ILE A 42 -11.53 -16.77 -5.53
N PHE A 43 -12.18 -17.54 -4.65
CA PHE A 43 -11.48 -18.40 -3.70
C PHE A 43 -10.61 -19.44 -4.42
N ASN A 44 -11.15 -20.14 -5.42
CA ASN A 44 -10.42 -21.13 -6.19
C ASN A 44 -9.21 -20.50 -6.88
N PHE A 45 -9.41 -19.38 -7.60
CA PHE A 45 -8.34 -18.66 -8.29
C PHE A 45 -7.19 -18.29 -7.36
N ILE A 46 -7.51 -17.77 -6.16
CA ILE A 46 -6.48 -17.33 -5.20
C ILE A 46 -5.82 -18.53 -4.51
N SER A 47 -6.53 -19.64 -4.33
CA SER A 47 -6.02 -20.84 -3.66
C SER A 47 -5.20 -21.75 -4.56
N ASP A 48 -5.42 -21.74 -5.88
CA ASP A 48 -4.77 -22.62 -6.84
C ASP A 48 -3.23 -22.63 -6.78
N PRO A 49 -2.52 -21.47 -6.77
CA PRO A 49 -1.06 -21.44 -6.68
C PRO A 49 -0.56 -22.05 -5.37
N LEU A 50 -1.38 -21.96 -4.33
CA LEU A 50 -1.08 -22.48 -3.01
C LEU A 50 -1.23 -23.99 -2.96
N ILE A 51 -2.37 -24.47 -3.45
CA ILE A 51 -2.67 -25.91 -3.50
C ILE A 51 -1.60 -26.63 -4.34
N SER A 52 -1.15 -26.02 -5.43
CA SER A 52 -0.10 -26.56 -6.30
C SER A 52 1.29 -26.58 -5.64
N ALA A 53 1.55 -25.73 -4.65
CA ALA A 53 2.81 -25.69 -3.90
C ALA A 53 2.82 -26.65 -2.69
N LEU A 54 1.66 -27.22 -2.31
CA LEU A 54 1.57 -28.14 -1.18
C LEU A 54 2.22 -29.51 -1.51
N PRO A 55 2.83 -30.20 -0.52
CA PRO A 55 3.34 -31.55 -0.67
C PRO A 55 2.23 -32.53 -1.06
N LYS A 56 2.58 -33.60 -1.78
CA LYS A 56 1.63 -34.66 -2.15
C LYS A 56 0.97 -35.25 -0.89
N GLY A 57 -0.35 -35.31 -0.87
CA GLY A 57 -1.15 -35.79 0.27
C GLY A 57 -1.57 -34.69 1.25
N SER A 58 -1.11 -33.47 1.09
CA SER A 58 -1.59 -32.30 1.85
C SER A 58 -2.92 -31.79 1.29
N SER A 59 -3.76 -31.21 2.16
CA SER A 59 -5.05 -30.66 1.77
C SER A 59 -5.37 -29.41 2.60
N LEU A 60 -6.25 -28.56 2.07
CA LEU A 60 -6.86 -27.50 2.86
C LEU A 60 -7.97 -28.08 3.73
N ILE A 61 -8.05 -27.63 4.97
CA ILE A 61 -9.08 -28.05 5.91
C ILE A 61 -9.90 -26.83 6.36
N ALA A 62 -11.14 -27.09 6.73
CA ALA A 62 -11.99 -26.10 7.39
C ALA A 62 -12.19 -26.56 8.83
N THR A 63 -11.62 -25.84 9.79
CA THR A 63 -11.70 -26.18 11.21
C THR A 63 -12.99 -25.71 11.85
N GLU A 64 -13.60 -24.64 11.31
CA GLU A 64 -14.87 -24.09 11.77
C GLU A 64 -16.01 -24.50 10.81
N VAL A 65 -17.19 -24.78 11.35
CA VAL A 65 -18.37 -25.21 10.58
C VAL A 65 -18.78 -24.18 9.53
N ALA A 66 -18.65 -22.89 9.84
CA ALA A 66 -19.03 -21.79 8.97
C ALA A 66 -17.95 -21.40 7.94
N SER A 67 -16.71 -21.85 8.12
CA SER A 67 -15.57 -21.48 7.27
C SER A 67 -15.77 -21.74 5.78
N PRO A 68 -16.34 -22.88 5.34
CA PRO A 68 -16.53 -23.13 3.90
C PRO A 68 -17.43 -22.11 3.21
N PHE A 69 -18.31 -21.47 3.94
CA PHE A 69 -19.18 -20.40 3.43
C PHE A 69 -18.56 -19.01 3.64
N LEU A 70 -18.08 -18.73 4.85
CA LEU A 70 -17.60 -17.39 5.21
C LEU A 70 -16.26 -17.03 4.57
N THR A 71 -15.37 -18.02 4.38
CA THR A 71 -14.04 -17.73 3.83
C THR A 71 -14.08 -17.24 2.39
N PRO A 72 -14.80 -17.88 1.44
CA PRO A 72 -14.99 -17.31 0.09
C PRO A 72 -15.63 -15.93 0.11
N LEU A 73 -16.59 -15.68 1.01
CA LEU A 73 -17.23 -14.38 1.13
C LEU A 73 -16.27 -13.30 1.65
N LYS A 74 -15.40 -13.64 2.60
CA LYS A 74 -14.32 -12.76 3.06
C LYS A 74 -13.34 -12.42 1.92
N PHE A 75 -12.97 -13.41 1.09
CA PHE A 75 -12.15 -13.16 -0.10
C PHE A 75 -12.82 -12.17 -1.06
N ALA A 76 -14.11 -12.35 -1.32
CA ALA A 76 -14.88 -11.42 -2.15
C ALA A 76 -14.91 -10.00 -1.57
N PHE A 77 -15.03 -9.87 -0.24
CA PHE A 77 -14.96 -8.57 0.42
C PHE A 77 -13.58 -7.90 0.26
N TYR A 78 -12.50 -8.65 0.48
CA TYR A 78 -11.16 -8.12 0.32
C TYR A 78 -10.82 -7.80 -1.14
N LEU A 79 -11.30 -8.61 -2.10
CA LEU A 79 -11.18 -8.28 -3.52
C LEU A 79 -11.92 -6.98 -3.84
N ALA A 80 -13.15 -6.82 -3.35
CA ALA A 80 -13.89 -5.57 -3.52
C ALA A 80 -13.15 -4.37 -2.90
N LEU A 81 -12.51 -4.57 -1.75
CA LEU A 81 -11.69 -3.55 -1.11
C LEU A 81 -10.48 -3.19 -1.99
N PHE A 82 -9.73 -4.18 -2.51
CA PHE A 82 -8.60 -3.94 -3.40
C PHE A 82 -9.01 -3.21 -4.69
N VAL A 83 -10.13 -3.60 -5.30
CA VAL A 83 -10.70 -2.90 -6.47
C VAL A 83 -11.11 -1.47 -6.13
N SER A 84 -11.49 -1.21 -4.89
CA SER A 84 -11.93 0.12 -4.43
C SER A 84 -10.77 1.03 -3.98
N ILE A 85 -9.59 0.50 -3.68
CA ILE A 85 -8.42 1.29 -3.24
C ILE A 85 -8.00 2.37 -4.24
N PRO A 86 -7.92 2.14 -5.56
CA PRO A 86 -7.62 3.19 -6.52
C PRO A 86 -8.59 4.37 -6.46
N PHE A 87 -9.87 4.09 -6.25
CA PHE A 87 -10.86 5.13 -6.05
C PHE A 87 -10.64 5.90 -4.74
N LEU A 88 -10.24 5.22 -3.68
CA LEU A 88 -9.84 5.85 -2.41
C LEU A 88 -8.60 6.73 -2.59
N ILE A 89 -7.57 6.23 -3.25
CA ILE A 89 -6.33 6.97 -3.55
C ILE A 89 -6.66 8.23 -4.36
N TYR A 90 -7.46 8.11 -5.42
CA TYR A 90 -7.92 9.26 -6.19
C TYR A 90 -8.62 10.30 -5.31
N GLN A 91 -9.51 9.88 -4.41
CA GLN A 91 -10.22 10.77 -3.50
C GLN A 91 -9.26 11.45 -2.50
N LEU A 92 -8.28 10.71 -1.96
CA LEU A 92 -7.29 11.24 -1.02
C LEU A 92 -6.37 12.26 -1.69
N ILE A 93 -5.85 11.96 -2.89
CA ILE A 93 -5.00 12.88 -3.64
C ILE A 93 -5.79 14.13 -4.04
N LYS A 94 -7.05 13.97 -4.48
CA LYS A 94 -7.94 15.10 -4.77
C LYS A 94 -8.20 15.96 -3.52
N PHE A 95 -8.34 15.35 -2.35
CA PHE A 95 -8.49 16.07 -1.08
C PHE A 95 -7.22 16.85 -0.70
N ALA A 96 -6.04 16.29 -0.97
CA ALA A 96 -4.76 16.94 -0.72
C ALA A 96 -4.43 18.05 -1.76
N SER A 97 -5.02 18.00 -2.96
CA SER A 97 -4.69 18.88 -4.08
C SER A 97 -4.95 20.39 -3.88
N PRO A 98 -5.90 20.87 -3.04
CA PRO A 98 -6.03 22.30 -2.75
C PRO A 98 -4.81 22.91 -2.06
N GLY A 99 -4.02 22.09 -1.34
CA GLY A 99 -2.75 22.50 -0.71
C GLY A 99 -1.55 22.54 -1.66
N LEU A 100 -1.68 22.06 -2.90
CA LEU A 100 -0.61 22.11 -3.89
C LEU A 100 -0.65 23.43 -4.68
N TYR A 101 0.54 24.03 -4.92
CA TYR A 101 0.68 25.21 -5.78
C TYR A 101 0.21 24.91 -7.20
N PHE A 102 -0.20 25.95 -7.94
CA PHE A 102 -0.76 25.82 -9.29
C PHE A 102 0.17 25.07 -10.26
N GLU A 103 1.48 25.24 -10.12
CA GLU A 103 2.53 24.57 -10.90
C GLU A 103 2.69 23.08 -10.55
N GLU A 104 2.25 22.66 -9.37
CA GLU A 104 2.35 21.27 -8.89
C GLU A 104 1.17 20.42 -9.34
N LYS A 105 0.07 21.03 -9.76
CA LYS A 105 -1.13 20.32 -10.27
C LYS A 105 -0.88 19.52 -11.55
N ILE A 106 0.16 19.86 -12.31
CA ILE A 106 0.55 19.10 -13.50
C ILE A 106 1.00 17.67 -13.17
N TYR A 107 1.53 17.47 -11.96
CA TYR A 107 1.97 16.15 -11.48
C TYR A 107 0.83 15.31 -10.89
N PHE A 108 -0.36 15.90 -10.70
CA PHE A 108 -1.49 15.21 -10.06
C PHE A 108 -1.94 13.96 -10.81
N PHE A 109 -2.21 14.09 -12.11
CA PHE A 109 -2.69 12.97 -12.91
C PHE A 109 -1.65 11.85 -13.07
N PRO A 110 -0.38 12.13 -13.41
CA PRO A 110 0.67 11.11 -13.42
C PRO A 110 0.87 10.40 -12.08
N LEU A 111 0.78 11.13 -10.95
CA LEU A 111 0.91 10.54 -9.62
C LEU A 111 -0.25 9.59 -9.30
N VAL A 112 -1.51 9.99 -9.59
CA VAL A 112 -2.68 9.12 -9.39
C VAL A 112 -2.56 7.86 -10.25
N LEU A 113 -2.24 8.01 -11.54
CA LEU A 113 -2.10 6.87 -12.44
C LEU A 113 -0.94 5.96 -12.01
N GLY A 114 0.20 6.56 -11.63
CA GLY A 114 1.36 5.84 -11.13
C GLY A 114 1.05 5.05 -9.85
N SER A 115 0.33 5.65 -8.90
CA SER A 115 -0.12 5.00 -7.67
C SER A 115 -1.02 3.80 -7.98
N ILE A 116 -2.04 3.97 -8.80
CA ILE A 116 -2.93 2.85 -9.19
C ILE A 116 -2.14 1.70 -9.83
N LEU A 117 -1.22 2.02 -10.74
CA LEU A 117 -0.40 1.01 -11.41
C LEU A 117 0.54 0.30 -10.43
N LEU A 118 1.23 1.05 -9.57
CA LEU A 118 2.15 0.48 -8.58
C LEU A 118 1.41 -0.38 -7.56
N PHE A 119 0.24 0.05 -7.08
CA PHE A 119 -0.57 -0.73 -6.15
C PHE A 119 -0.91 -2.12 -6.71
N TYR A 120 -1.45 -2.18 -7.94
CA TYR A 120 -1.77 -3.46 -8.56
C TYR A 120 -0.53 -4.27 -8.94
N LEU A 121 0.57 -3.60 -9.31
CA LEU A 121 1.85 -4.26 -9.52
C LEU A 121 2.36 -4.91 -8.23
N GLY A 122 2.18 -4.26 -7.08
CA GLY A 122 2.51 -4.81 -5.77
C GLY A 122 1.70 -6.06 -5.43
N ILE A 123 0.38 -6.05 -5.67
CA ILE A 123 -0.47 -7.24 -5.47
C ILE A 123 -0.07 -8.37 -6.42
N THR A 124 0.17 -8.04 -7.69
CA THR A 124 0.62 -9.01 -8.71
C THR A 124 1.96 -9.62 -8.34
N PHE A 125 2.91 -8.81 -7.87
CA PHE A 125 4.20 -9.26 -7.39
C PHE A 125 4.06 -10.19 -6.18
N ALA A 126 3.19 -9.84 -5.23
CA ALA A 126 2.89 -10.71 -4.08
C ALA A 126 2.32 -12.06 -4.53
N TYR A 127 1.36 -12.07 -5.45
CA TYR A 127 0.68 -13.28 -5.91
C TYR A 127 1.58 -14.21 -6.72
N PHE A 128 2.29 -13.70 -7.72
CA PHE A 128 3.06 -14.53 -8.65
C PHE A 128 4.48 -14.84 -8.19
N ILE A 129 5.06 -14.03 -7.31
CA ILE A 129 6.47 -14.17 -6.91
C ILE A 129 6.58 -14.53 -5.44
N ILE A 130 6.00 -13.72 -4.55
CA ILE A 130 6.23 -13.89 -3.11
C ILE A 130 5.50 -15.11 -2.56
N LEU A 131 4.20 -15.25 -2.82
CA LEU A 131 3.42 -16.37 -2.29
C LEU A 131 3.99 -17.73 -2.70
N PRO A 132 4.32 -18.01 -3.98
CA PRO A 132 4.93 -19.28 -4.37
C PRO A 132 6.27 -19.55 -3.66
N ILE A 133 7.13 -18.53 -3.52
CA ILE A 133 8.42 -18.69 -2.83
C ILE A 133 8.22 -19.02 -1.36
N VAL A 134 7.36 -18.29 -0.66
CA VAL A 134 7.07 -18.50 0.77
C VAL A 134 6.46 -19.87 1.00
N PHE A 135 5.52 -20.30 0.16
CA PHE A 135 4.88 -21.60 0.30
C PHE A 135 5.83 -22.76 -0.04
N SER A 136 6.64 -22.60 -1.08
CA SER A 136 7.69 -23.58 -1.38
C SER A 136 8.67 -23.72 -0.22
N PHE A 137 9.03 -22.62 0.41
CA PHE A 137 9.90 -22.63 1.60
C PHE A 137 9.24 -23.38 2.78
N PHE A 138 7.96 -23.08 3.11
CA PHE A 138 7.26 -23.78 4.18
C PHE A 138 7.09 -25.28 3.88
N SER A 139 6.76 -25.62 2.63
CA SER A 139 6.67 -27.01 2.18
C SER A 139 8.01 -27.73 2.33
N ALA A 140 9.12 -27.12 1.91
CA ALA A 140 10.47 -27.68 2.03
C ALA A 140 10.95 -27.80 3.49
N SER A 141 10.45 -26.96 4.38
CA SER A 141 10.78 -26.95 5.80
C SER A 141 9.96 -27.95 6.62
N THR A 142 8.95 -28.59 6.00
CA THR A 142 8.09 -29.57 6.68
C THR A 142 8.85 -30.89 6.87
N PRO A 143 8.94 -31.46 8.09
CA PRO A 143 9.59 -32.76 8.33
C PRO A 143 8.89 -33.89 7.56
N GLU A 144 9.66 -34.92 7.15
CA GLU A 144 9.20 -36.02 6.31
C GLU A 144 7.96 -36.78 6.84
N ASN A 145 7.76 -36.79 8.16
CA ASN A 145 6.64 -37.52 8.81
C ASN A 145 5.47 -36.61 9.21
N VAL A 146 5.45 -35.35 8.73
CA VAL A 146 4.40 -34.37 9.05
C VAL A 146 3.57 -34.07 7.82
N MET A 147 2.26 -34.32 7.88
CA MET A 147 1.34 -33.87 6.84
C MET A 147 0.94 -32.43 7.06
N MET A 148 1.12 -31.59 6.04
CA MET A 148 0.73 -30.19 6.08
C MET A 148 -0.77 -30.06 5.80
N MET A 149 -1.55 -29.73 6.84
CA MET A 149 -3.00 -29.47 6.73
C MET A 149 -3.26 -28.00 7.11
N THR A 150 -3.42 -27.16 6.12
CA THR A 150 -3.58 -25.72 6.33
C THR A 150 -5.05 -25.34 6.42
N ASP A 151 -5.44 -24.64 7.49
CA ASP A 151 -6.80 -24.10 7.63
C ASP A 151 -7.05 -22.97 6.63
N ILE A 152 -8.23 -23.00 5.98
CA ILE A 152 -8.61 -22.03 4.94
C ILE A 152 -8.70 -20.59 5.44
N ASN A 153 -9.05 -20.35 6.72
CA ASN A 153 -9.08 -19.00 7.28
C ASN A 153 -7.68 -18.46 7.58
N LEU A 154 -6.76 -19.31 8.07
CA LEU A 154 -5.37 -18.92 8.32
C LEU A 154 -4.68 -18.59 7.00
N LEU A 155 -4.93 -19.41 5.98
CA LEU A 155 -4.46 -19.17 4.63
C LEU A 155 -4.95 -17.84 4.09
N LEU A 156 -6.26 -17.59 4.12
CA LEU A 156 -6.87 -16.34 3.73
C LEU A 156 -6.21 -15.16 4.42
N SER A 157 -6.09 -15.24 5.74
CA SER A 157 -5.51 -14.17 6.55
C SER A 157 -4.07 -13.85 6.14
N PHE A 158 -3.28 -14.88 5.84
CA PHE A 158 -1.90 -14.73 5.38
C PHE A 158 -1.83 -14.07 3.99
N VAL A 159 -2.58 -14.57 3.01
CA VAL A 159 -2.60 -14.03 1.64
C VAL A 159 -3.04 -12.57 1.64
N ILE A 160 -4.09 -12.23 2.38
CA ILE A 160 -4.57 -10.85 2.46
C ILE A 160 -3.54 -9.92 3.09
N LYS A 161 -2.89 -10.35 4.18
CA LYS A 161 -1.79 -9.58 4.77
C LYS A 161 -0.68 -9.30 3.76
N MET A 162 -0.30 -10.31 2.95
CA MET A 162 0.71 -10.16 1.90
C MET A 162 0.26 -9.17 0.81
N PHE A 163 -0.98 -9.24 0.36
CA PHE A 163 -1.49 -8.31 -0.65
C PHE A 163 -1.50 -6.87 -0.14
N PHE A 164 -1.94 -6.64 1.10
CA PHE A 164 -1.86 -5.31 1.72
C PHE A 164 -0.43 -4.84 1.91
N ALA A 165 0.45 -5.72 2.41
CA ALA A 165 1.85 -5.36 2.63
C ALA A 165 2.54 -4.91 1.34
N PHE A 166 2.42 -5.70 0.28
CA PHE A 166 3.05 -5.38 -1.00
C PHE A 166 2.32 -4.28 -1.75
N GLY A 167 0.98 -4.25 -1.74
CA GLY A 167 0.22 -3.15 -2.30
C GLY A 167 0.65 -1.80 -1.71
N LEU A 168 0.74 -1.70 -0.38
CA LEU A 168 1.18 -0.49 0.30
C LEU A 168 2.69 -0.21 0.15
N ALA A 169 3.54 -1.25 0.13
CA ALA A 169 4.97 -1.08 -0.07
C ALA A 169 5.28 -0.48 -1.46
N PHE A 170 4.53 -0.87 -2.47
CA PHE A 170 4.67 -0.34 -3.83
C PHE A 170 4.19 1.12 -3.96
N GLU A 171 3.42 1.65 -2.99
CA GLU A 171 3.09 3.08 -2.91
C GLU A 171 4.25 3.94 -2.37
N MET A 172 5.27 3.34 -1.74
CA MET A 172 6.41 4.08 -1.18
C MET A 172 7.07 5.05 -2.17
N PRO A 173 7.35 4.69 -3.43
CA PRO A 173 7.92 5.64 -4.39
C PRO A 173 7.03 6.86 -4.62
N ILE A 174 5.72 6.67 -4.73
CA ILE A 174 4.75 7.76 -4.94
C ILE A 174 4.68 8.67 -3.73
N ILE A 175 4.63 8.10 -2.52
CA ILE A 175 4.64 8.86 -1.27
C ILE A 175 5.90 9.74 -1.18
N ILE A 176 7.07 9.18 -1.49
CA ILE A 176 8.34 9.91 -1.48
C ILE A 176 8.34 11.04 -2.51
N ILE A 177 7.89 10.78 -3.74
CA ILE A 177 7.78 11.79 -4.78
C ILE A 177 6.85 12.92 -4.34
N LEU A 178 5.69 12.58 -3.77
CA LEU A 178 4.72 13.55 -3.27
C LEU A 178 5.33 14.43 -2.17
N LEU A 179 6.04 13.83 -1.20
CA LEU A 179 6.72 14.56 -0.12
C LEU A 179 7.83 15.49 -0.63
N LEU A 180 8.55 15.09 -1.67
CA LEU A 180 9.59 15.91 -2.28
C LEU A 180 9.02 17.05 -3.15
N VAL A 181 7.98 16.77 -3.93
CA VAL A 181 7.31 17.76 -4.80
C VAL A 181 6.61 18.82 -3.96
N SER A 182 5.96 18.44 -2.85
CA SER A 182 5.31 19.37 -1.91
C SER A 182 6.30 20.10 -0.98
N ASN A 183 7.61 19.87 -1.14
CA ASN A 183 8.66 20.44 -0.26
C ASN A 183 8.48 20.12 1.24
N ALA A 184 7.66 19.12 1.58
CA ALA A 184 7.46 18.69 2.96
C ALA A 184 8.72 18.04 3.56
N VAL A 185 9.51 17.36 2.73
CA VAL A 185 10.76 16.71 3.12
C VAL A 185 11.84 16.98 2.08
N THR A 186 13.10 17.09 2.51
CA THR A 186 14.25 17.21 1.63
C THR A 186 14.89 15.87 1.31
N VAL A 187 15.53 15.74 0.16
CA VAL A 187 16.28 14.53 -0.23
C VAL A 187 17.31 14.13 0.83
N SER A 188 17.98 15.11 1.45
CA SER A 188 18.96 14.86 2.51
C SER A 188 18.34 14.17 3.72
N LYS A 189 17.14 14.60 4.16
CA LYS A 189 16.42 13.96 5.27
C LYS A 189 16.02 12.52 4.94
N LEU A 190 15.58 12.25 3.70
CA LEU A 190 15.25 10.89 3.28
C LEU A 190 16.50 9.98 3.28
N ILE A 191 17.64 10.49 2.78
CA ILE A 191 18.90 9.74 2.82
C ILE A 191 19.32 9.43 4.26
N SER A 192 19.20 10.39 5.18
CA SER A 192 19.50 10.18 6.60
C SER A 192 18.52 9.21 7.28
N ALA A 193 17.30 9.07 6.77
CA ALA A 193 16.29 8.15 7.30
C ALA A 193 16.46 6.69 6.84
N ARG A 194 17.35 6.39 5.88
CA ARG A 194 17.59 5.05 5.33
C ARG A 194 17.68 3.92 6.36
N PRO A 195 18.54 4.03 7.42
CA PRO A 195 18.66 2.95 8.40
C PRO A 195 17.36 2.72 9.18
N TYR A 196 16.60 3.78 9.45
CA TYR A 196 15.33 3.67 10.16
C TYR A 196 14.24 3.04 9.28
N VAL A 197 14.20 3.39 8.00
CA VAL A 197 13.26 2.79 7.04
C VAL A 197 13.61 1.32 6.81
N PHE A 198 14.89 0.99 6.64
CA PHE A 198 15.34 -0.40 6.55
C PHE A 198 14.88 -1.23 7.74
N LEU A 199 15.15 -0.75 8.96
CA LEU A 199 14.68 -1.40 10.18
C LEU A 199 13.15 -1.48 10.23
N GLY A 200 12.46 -0.41 9.84
CA GLY A 200 10.99 -0.36 9.77
C GLY A 200 10.41 -1.41 8.84
N CYS A 201 11.02 -1.66 7.66
CA CYS A 201 10.58 -2.72 6.75
C CYS A 201 10.67 -4.11 7.40
N PHE A 202 11.72 -4.39 8.18
CA PHE A 202 11.83 -5.65 8.92
C PHE A 202 10.82 -5.75 10.07
N VAL A 203 10.56 -4.66 10.81
CA VAL A 203 9.53 -4.64 11.86
C VAL A 203 8.15 -4.90 11.27
N VAL A 204 7.80 -4.26 10.15
CA VAL A 204 6.54 -4.52 9.45
C VAL A 204 6.49 -5.96 8.94
N GLY A 205 7.60 -6.47 8.39
CA GLY A 205 7.74 -7.87 8.00
C GLY A 205 7.42 -8.82 9.16
N MET A 206 7.98 -8.59 10.33
CA MET A 206 7.75 -9.41 11.53
C MET A 206 6.27 -9.44 11.97
N LEU A 207 5.55 -8.36 11.78
CA LEU A 207 4.11 -8.28 12.14
C LEU A 207 3.20 -9.00 11.14
N LEU A 208 3.61 -9.09 9.87
CA LEU A 208 2.80 -9.58 8.78
C LEU A 208 3.10 -11.03 8.41
N THR A 209 4.36 -11.46 8.55
CA THR A 209 4.80 -12.84 8.26
C THR A 209 5.01 -13.63 9.56
N PRO A 210 5.04 -14.97 9.50
CA PRO A 210 5.55 -15.77 10.59
C PRO A 210 6.97 -15.30 10.98
N PRO A 211 7.39 -15.48 12.24
CA PRO A 211 8.68 -14.99 12.73
C PRO A 211 9.86 -15.85 12.19
N ASP A 212 10.05 -15.86 10.89
CA ASP A 212 11.17 -16.49 10.20
C ASP A 212 11.94 -15.48 9.35
N VAL A 213 13.26 -15.64 9.28
CA VAL A 213 14.18 -14.68 8.63
C VAL A 213 13.94 -14.62 7.13
N ILE A 214 13.51 -15.72 6.50
CA ILE A 214 13.36 -15.81 5.04
C ILE A 214 12.11 -15.05 4.61
N SER A 215 10.94 -15.38 5.16
CA SER A 215 9.69 -14.68 4.82
C SER A 215 9.76 -13.20 5.15
N GLN A 216 10.36 -12.84 6.29
CA GLN A 216 10.58 -11.46 6.69
C GLN A 216 11.48 -10.70 5.71
N SER A 217 12.58 -11.32 5.26
CA SER A 217 13.51 -10.73 4.28
C SER A 217 12.87 -10.58 2.89
N LEU A 218 12.06 -11.55 2.47
CA LEU A 218 11.31 -11.52 1.21
C LEU A 218 10.33 -10.34 1.13
N LEU A 219 9.86 -9.84 2.27
CA LEU A 219 9.02 -8.65 2.32
C LEU A 219 9.87 -7.38 2.49
N ALA A 220 10.84 -7.39 3.41
CA ALA A 220 11.59 -6.19 3.79
C ALA A 220 12.51 -5.69 2.67
N ILE A 221 13.19 -6.60 1.95
CA ILE A 221 14.15 -6.21 0.90
C ILE A 221 13.46 -5.51 -0.27
N PRO A 222 12.40 -6.05 -0.90
CA PRO A 222 11.68 -5.34 -1.95
C PRO A 222 11.12 -3.99 -1.49
N ALA A 223 10.55 -3.92 -0.27
CA ALA A 223 10.02 -2.67 0.27
C ALA A 223 11.11 -1.61 0.42
N TRP A 224 12.29 -1.99 0.92
CA TRP A 224 13.43 -1.09 1.03
C TRP A 224 13.97 -0.64 -0.34
N LEU A 225 14.02 -1.56 -1.33
CA LEU A 225 14.41 -1.21 -2.70
C LEU A 225 13.44 -0.21 -3.34
N LEU A 226 12.14 -0.33 -3.08
CA LEU A 226 11.14 0.63 -3.51
C LEU A 226 11.32 2.01 -2.87
N TYR A 227 11.75 2.05 -1.59
CA TYR A 227 12.12 3.31 -0.94
C TYR A 227 13.30 3.99 -1.65
N GLU A 228 14.37 3.25 -1.96
CA GLU A 228 15.52 3.79 -2.71
C GLU A 228 15.12 4.28 -4.10
N LEU A 229 14.28 3.51 -4.81
CA LEU A 229 13.75 3.89 -6.12
C LEU A 229 12.96 5.20 -6.02
N GLY A 230 12.14 5.37 -4.98
CA GLY A 230 11.42 6.60 -4.71
C GLY A 230 12.34 7.82 -4.51
N ILE A 231 13.45 7.65 -3.78
CA ILE A 231 14.46 8.72 -3.60
C ILE A 231 15.11 9.07 -4.95
N ILE A 232 15.50 8.06 -5.74
CA ILE A 232 16.16 8.28 -7.04
C ILE A 232 15.24 9.05 -7.98
N VAL A 233 14.01 8.57 -8.17
CA VAL A 233 13.03 9.20 -9.07
C VAL A 233 12.63 10.59 -8.55
N GLY A 234 12.36 10.73 -7.26
CA GLY A 234 12.02 12.01 -6.66
C GLY A 234 13.13 13.05 -6.80
N ARG A 235 14.41 12.64 -6.64
CA ARG A 235 15.56 13.51 -6.87
C ARG A 235 15.68 13.96 -8.33
N MET A 236 15.38 13.10 -9.29
CA MET A 236 15.38 13.46 -10.71
C MET A 236 14.30 14.50 -11.03
N LEU A 237 13.11 14.34 -10.47
CA LEU A 237 11.97 15.24 -10.69
C LEU A 237 12.18 16.61 -10.03
N THR A 238 12.84 16.68 -8.87
CA THR A 238 13.05 17.93 -8.11
C THR A 238 14.32 18.67 -8.53
N ARG A 239 15.25 18.04 -9.27
CA ARG A 239 16.52 18.63 -9.70
C ARG A 239 16.35 19.85 -10.60
N ASN A 240 15.26 19.97 -11.33
CA ASN A 240 15.00 21.06 -12.28
C ASN A 240 14.18 22.20 -11.70
N LYS A 241 13.84 22.20 -10.40
CA LYS A 241 13.19 23.35 -9.77
C LYS A 241 14.28 24.38 -9.45
N PRO A 242 14.22 25.62 -9.99
CA PRO A 242 15.12 26.68 -9.57
C PRO A 242 14.91 26.93 -8.08
N VAL A 243 16.00 26.92 -7.31
CA VAL A 243 15.96 27.26 -5.89
C VAL A 243 15.57 28.73 -5.81
N SER A 244 14.32 29.01 -5.45
CA SER A 244 13.89 30.38 -5.14
C SER A 244 14.59 30.77 -3.84
N TYR A 245 15.73 31.43 -3.98
CA TYR A 245 16.33 32.17 -2.88
C TYR A 245 15.38 33.32 -2.60
N THR A 246 14.61 33.25 -1.55
CA THR A 246 14.05 34.43 -0.91
C THR A 246 15.24 35.25 -0.45
N HIS A 247 15.59 36.24 -1.25
CA HIS A 247 16.49 37.30 -0.85
C HIS A 247 15.92 37.95 0.43
N LEU A 248 16.49 37.60 1.56
CA LEU A 248 16.54 38.48 2.69
C LEU A 248 17.36 39.69 2.22
N ARG A 249 16.67 40.70 1.69
CA ARG A 249 17.22 42.00 1.44
C ARG A 249 17.65 42.54 2.82
N ALA A 250 18.94 42.43 3.09
CA ALA A 250 19.54 43.15 4.21
C ALA A 250 19.19 44.62 3.99
N HIS A 251 18.46 45.19 4.92
CA HIS A 251 18.34 46.62 5.06
C HIS A 251 19.75 47.17 5.31
N GLU A 252 20.40 47.62 4.26
CA GLU A 252 21.49 48.57 4.40
C GLU A 252 20.87 49.86 4.92
N THR A 253 21.04 50.15 6.18
CA THR A 253 20.83 51.46 6.77
C THR A 253 21.92 52.37 6.22
N PRO A 254 21.57 53.49 5.55
CA PRO A 254 22.58 54.50 5.20
C PRO A 254 23.05 55.17 6.50
N ILE A 255 24.35 55.07 6.77
CA ILE A 255 25.02 55.84 7.79
C ILE A 255 25.21 57.24 7.20
N ASN A 256 24.57 58.21 7.82
CA ASN A 256 24.95 59.64 7.75
C ASN A 256 25.57 60.03 9.07
#